data_d41caf8d1e19d048d5e360f98f856cce
#
_entry.id   d41caf8d1e19d048d5e360f98f856cce
#
_cell.length_a   1.000
_cell.length_b   1.000
_cell.length_c   1.000
_cell.angle_alpha   90.00
_cell.angle_beta   90.00
_cell.angle_gamma   90.00
#
_symmetry.space_group_name_H-M   'P 1'
#
loop_
_entity.id
_entity.type
_entity.pdbx_description
1 polymer ?
#
loop_
_entity_poly.entity_id
_entity_poly.type
_entity_poly.pdbx_seq_one_letter_code
_entity_poly.pdbx_strand_id
1 'polypeptide(L)'
;MTSPSPSRRHFLTLPLAALFSISHAFPPTPTPPATPAPAAAEALVDGLLFFASKDATTPLPKEDKVTLDPAVAQSLSLRLAKVFKFPHFHLIGRHTQKVFKEYESWVVPSKDLCLKIDFQGPAEGGGLHVHLQLWQDKKVLVKSDTVISPGQPVFLGGPKWRGGRLVFVVMQQAPAK
;
A
#
# COMPACT_ATOMS: atom_id res chain seq x y z
N MET A 1 -59.09 43.68 19.36
CA MET A 1 -58.86 45.02 19.91
C MET A 1 -57.37 45.23 19.76
N THR A 2 -56.89 45.95 18.99
CA THR A 2 -56.78 47.22 18.38
C THR A 2 -55.40 47.29 17.69
N SER A 3 -55.44 47.42 16.40
CA SER A 3 -54.35 48.07 15.66
C SER A 3 -54.36 49.58 16.02
N PRO A 4 -53.30 50.35 15.83
CA PRO A 4 -52.95 50.81 14.49
C PRO A 4 -51.46 51.17 14.22
N SER A 5 -51.13 51.14 12.95
CA SER A 5 -50.24 51.91 12.07
C SER A 5 -50.21 53.42 12.32
N PRO A 6 -49.45 54.27 11.56
CA PRO A 6 -48.12 54.24 10.91
C PRO A 6 -47.31 55.55 11.15
N SER A 7 -46.04 55.62 10.72
CA SER A 7 -45.41 56.93 10.38
C SER A 7 -44.15 56.71 9.54
N ARG A 8 -44.20 56.96 8.27
CA ARG A 8 -43.82 58.10 7.41
C ARG A 8 -42.34 58.49 7.42
N ARG A 9 -41.76 58.19 6.24
CA ARG A 9 -40.95 59.07 5.36
C ARG A 9 -39.64 59.60 5.88
N HIS A 10 -38.52 59.22 5.23
CA HIS A 10 -37.74 60.22 4.46
C HIS A 10 -36.93 59.53 3.38
N PHE A 11 -37.23 59.96 2.15
CA PHE A 11 -36.39 59.74 0.97
C PHE A 11 -35.11 60.55 1.11
N LEU A 12 -33.94 59.88 0.99
CA LEU A 12 -32.69 60.56 0.66
C LEU A 12 -32.10 59.86 -0.55
N THR A 13 -32.30 60.54 -1.68
CA THR A 13 -31.65 60.23 -2.95
C THR A 13 -30.19 60.65 -2.89
N LEU A 14 -29.27 59.75 -3.08
CA LEU A 14 -27.86 60.03 -3.32
C LEU A 14 -27.44 59.41 -4.67
N PRO A 15 -26.65 60.14 -5.47
CA PRO A 15 -26.37 59.75 -6.84
C PRO A 15 -25.43 58.60 -6.96
N LEU A 16 -25.73 57.71 -7.89
CA LEU A 16 -24.96 56.53 -8.31
C LEU A 16 -23.71 57.01 -9.07
N ALA A 17 -22.55 57.00 -8.39
CA ALA A 17 -21.26 57.13 -9.07
C ALA A 17 -20.88 55.76 -9.61
N ALA A 18 -21.00 55.57 -10.91
CA ALA A 18 -20.54 54.37 -11.60
C ALA A 18 -19.00 54.36 -11.66
N LEU A 19 -18.37 53.58 -10.75
CA LEU A 19 -16.97 53.22 -10.87
C LEU A 19 -16.85 52.05 -11.85
N PHE A 20 -16.46 52.37 -13.08
CA PHE A 20 -16.01 51.36 -14.06
C PHE A 20 -14.70 50.75 -13.59
N SER A 21 -14.78 49.60 -12.92
CA SER A 21 -13.60 48.75 -12.65
C SER A 21 -13.25 48.03 -13.94
N ILE A 22 -12.19 48.46 -14.60
CA ILE A 22 -11.58 47.74 -15.73
C ILE A 22 -10.86 46.53 -15.14
N SER A 23 -11.54 45.37 -15.10
CA SER A 23 -10.90 44.08 -14.79
C SER A 23 -10.00 43.75 -15.97
N HIS A 24 -8.68 43.92 -15.78
CA HIS A 24 -7.70 43.37 -16.67
C HIS A 24 -7.70 41.85 -16.47
N ALA A 25 -8.38 41.14 -17.37
CA ALA A 25 -8.27 39.70 -17.47
C ALA A 25 -6.84 39.36 -17.93
N PHE A 26 -6.02 38.89 -17.01
CA PHE A 26 -4.74 38.28 -17.37
C PHE A 26 -5.06 37.05 -18.24
N PRO A 27 -4.41 36.89 -19.40
CA PRO A 27 -4.55 35.69 -20.19
C PRO A 27 -4.11 34.48 -19.31
N PRO A 28 -4.82 33.33 -19.37
CA PRO A 28 -4.40 32.15 -18.62
C PRO A 28 -3.00 31.77 -19.05
N THR A 29 -2.10 31.73 -18.10
CA THR A 29 -0.74 31.21 -18.30
C THR A 29 -0.86 29.78 -18.83
N PRO A 30 -0.26 29.43 -19.99
CA PRO A 30 -0.31 28.06 -20.49
C PRO A 30 0.27 27.14 -19.42
N THR A 31 -0.57 26.28 -18.86
CA THR A 31 -0.14 25.19 -17.96
C THR A 31 0.89 24.35 -18.72
N PRO A 32 2.12 24.18 -18.23
CA PRO A 32 3.07 23.30 -18.88
C PRO A 32 2.41 21.93 -19.06
N PRO A 33 2.58 21.27 -20.22
CA PRO A 33 2.06 19.93 -20.41
C PRO A 33 2.55 19.07 -19.25
N ALA A 34 1.63 18.48 -18.50
CA ALA A 34 1.96 17.55 -17.44
C ALA A 34 2.90 16.49 -18.05
N THR A 35 4.15 16.45 -17.60
CA THR A 35 5.08 15.39 -17.97
C THR A 35 4.34 14.07 -17.71
N PRO A 36 4.19 13.19 -18.72
CA PRO A 36 3.52 11.90 -18.50
C PRO A 36 4.23 11.24 -17.32
N ALA A 37 3.49 10.95 -16.26
CA ALA A 37 4.03 10.17 -15.16
C ALA A 37 4.64 8.92 -15.78
N PRO A 38 5.92 8.56 -15.47
CA PRO A 38 6.57 7.41 -16.06
C PRO A 38 5.61 6.24 -15.96
N ALA A 39 5.33 5.62 -17.10
CA ALA A 39 4.44 4.45 -17.17
C ALA A 39 4.85 3.53 -16.04
N ALA A 40 3.93 3.29 -15.08
CA ALA A 40 4.26 2.60 -13.84
C ALA A 40 4.99 1.32 -14.20
N ALA A 41 6.33 1.33 -14.02
CA ALA A 41 7.19 0.24 -14.39
C ALA A 41 6.65 -1.01 -13.71
N GLU A 42 6.54 -2.08 -14.45
CA GLU A 42 6.19 -3.39 -13.92
C GLU A 42 7.07 -3.66 -12.70
N ALA A 43 6.48 -3.62 -11.52
CA ALA A 43 7.24 -3.72 -10.28
C ALA A 43 7.48 -5.20 -9.97
N LEU A 44 8.72 -5.53 -9.60
CA LEU A 44 9.05 -6.83 -9.05
C LEU A 44 8.71 -6.82 -7.55
N VAL A 45 8.02 -7.86 -7.10
CA VAL A 45 7.66 -8.06 -5.72
C VAL A 45 8.24 -9.39 -5.23
N ASP A 46 8.94 -9.33 -4.12
CA ASP A 46 9.37 -10.51 -3.36
C ASP A 46 8.32 -10.88 -2.32
N GLY A 47 7.86 -12.11 -2.37
CA GLY A 47 7.08 -12.74 -1.32
C GLY A 47 7.94 -13.70 -0.53
N LEU A 48 8.06 -13.46 0.76
CA LEU A 48 8.85 -14.26 1.68
C LEU A 48 7.92 -14.95 2.68
N LEU A 49 8.11 -16.21 2.91
CA LEU A 49 7.38 -16.97 3.92
C LEU A 49 8.30 -17.25 5.10
N PHE A 50 7.92 -16.74 6.26
CA PHE A 50 8.61 -16.98 7.52
C PHE A 50 7.79 -17.90 8.43
N PHE A 51 8.51 -18.75 9.13
CA PHE A 51 7.99 -19.46 10.29
C PHE A 51 8.43 -18.73 11.56
N ALA A 52 7.46 -18.23 12.32
CA ALA A 52 7.67 -17.59 13.61
C ALA A 52 7.47 -18.62 14.73
N SER A 53 8.46 -18.81 15.59
CA SER A 53 8.43 -19.78 16.70
C SER A 53 8.88 -19.15 18.01
N LYS A 54 8.48 -19.80 19.12
CA LYS A 54 8.98 -19.48 20.46
C LYS A 54 10.29 -20.21 20.76
N ASP A 55 10.54 -21.31 20.07
CA ASP A 55 11.69 -22.16 20.25
C ASP A 55 12.59 -22.11 19.02
N ALA A 56 13.88 -21.81 19.24
CA ALA A 56 14.91 -21.77 18.20
C ALA A 56 15.19 -23.14 17.57
N THR A 57 14.94 -24.23 18.33
CA THR A 57 15.27 -25.61 17.94
C THR A 57 14.13 -26.30 17.19
N THR A 58 13.02 -25.60 16.90
CA THR A 58 11.90 -26.20 16.17
C THR A 58 12.37 -26.72 14.80
N PRO A 59 12.16 -28.03 14.51
CA PRO A 59 12.60 -28.60 13.25
C PRO A 59 11.93 -27.92 12.06
N LEU A 60 12.76 -27.36 11.19
CA LEU A 60 12.30 -26.77 9.93
C LEU A 60 12.18 -27.83 8.85
N PRO A 61 11.28 -27.65 7.85
CA PRO A 61 11.33 -28.47 6.66
C PRO A 61 12.71 -28.38 6.02
N LYS A 62 13.21 -29.50 5.52
CA LYS A 62 14.39 -29.51 4.64
C LYS A 62 13.94 -29.01 3.26
N GLU A 63 13.63 -27.75 3.16
CA GLU A 63 13.38 -27.11 1.87
C GLU A 63 14.68 -26.49 1.37
N ASP A 64 14.77 -26.31 0.04
CA ASP A 64 15.93 -25.74 -0.62
C ASP A 64 16.37 -24.46 0.09
N LYS A 65 17.67 -24.27 0.22
CA LYS A 65 18.25 -23.13 0.95
C LYS A 65 17.76 -21.83 0.36
N VAL A 66 16.67 -21.32 0.91
CA VAL A 66 16.16 -19.99 0.56
C VAL A 66 17.15 -18.99 1.13
N THR A 67 17.88 -18.31 0.25
CA THR A 67 18.86 -17.31 0.65
C THR A 67 18.26 -15.92 0.53
N LEU A 68 18.53 -15.12 1.55
CA LEU A 68 18.26 -13.69 1.59
C LEU A 68 19.55 -13.01 2.00
N ASP A 69 19.76 -11.79 1.52
CA ASP A 69 20.88 -10.99 2.01
C ASP A 69 20.85 -10.91 3.54
N PRO A 70 21.97 -11.17 4.24
CA PRO A 70 22.01 -11.23 5.71
C PRO A 70 21.53 -9.94 6.38
N ALA A 71 21.84 -8.77 5.81
CA ALA A 71 21.42 -7.49 6.37
C ALA A 71 19.91 -7.30 6.23
N VAL A 72 19.34 -7.70 5.08
CA VAL A 72 17.89 -7.69 4.85
C VAL A 72 17.20 -8.68 5.79
N ALA A 73 17.72 -9.88 5.95
CA ALA A 73 17.17 -10.90 6.85
C ALA A 73 17.14 -10.42 8.30
N GLN A 74 18.23 -9.81 8.78
CA GLN A 74 18.32 -9.24 10.13
C GLN A 74 17.31 -8.09 10.32
N SER A 75 17.26 -7.15 9.38
CA SER A 75 16.32 -6.03 9.41
C SER A 75 14.87 -6.51 9.47
N LEU A 76 14.52 -7.49 8.65
CA LEU A 76 13.18 -8.08 8.64
C LEU A 76 12.84 -8.77 9.95
N SER A 77 13.77 -9.57 10.49
CA SER A 77 13.56 -10.28 11.76
C SER A 77 13.30 -9.33 12.92
N LEU A 78 14.04 -8.21 13.00
CA LEU A 78 13.82 -7.18 14.01
C LEU A 78 12.44 -6.50 13.85
N ARG A 79 12.01 -6.23 12.63
CA ARG A 79 10.70 -5.64 12.35
C ARG A 79 9.56 -6.62 12.65
N LEU A 80 9.73 -7.88 12.26
CA LEU A 80 8.75 -8.94 12.51
C LEU A 80 8.55 -9.19 14.01
N ALA A 81 9.64 -9.20 14.80
CA ALA A 81 9.57 -9.38 16.25
C ALA A 81 8.75 -8.29 16.96
N LYS A 82 8.79 -7.05 16.45
CA LYS A 82 7.98 -5.95 16.98
C LYS A 82 6.48 -6.15 16.73
N VAL A 83 6.11 -6.76 15.59
CA VAL A 83 4.71 -6.93 15.17
C VAL A 83 4.10 -8.21 15.73
N PHE A 84 4.81 -9.34 15.61
CA PHE A 84 4.24 -10.66 15.89
C PHE A 84 4.61 -11.24 17.26
N LYS A 85 5.48 -10.58 18.02
CA LYS A 85 5.88 -10.97 19.39
C LYS A 85 6.43 -12.41 19.49
N PHE A 86 7.15 -12.87 18.46
CA PHE A 86 7.92 -14.09 18.47
C PHE A 86 9.41 -13.77 18.52
N PRO A 87 10.24 -14.59 19.23
CA PRO A 87 11.69 -14.37 19.28
C PRO A 87 12.43 -14.87 18.05
N HIS A 88 11.89 -15.86 17.34
CA HIS A 88 12.59 -16.51 16.24
C HIS A 88 11.77 -16.48 14.96
N PHE A 89 12.42 -16.10 13.85
CA PHE A 89 11.84 -16.08 12.51
C PHE A 89 12.77 -16.81 11.55
N HIS A 90 12.26 -17.87 10.96
CA HIS A 90 13.00 -18.70 10.00
C HIS A 90 12.39 -18.51 8.61
N LEU A 91 13.19 -18.10 7.64
CA LEU A 91 12.77 -18.03 6.25
C LEU A 91 12.64 -19.44 5.70
N ILE A 92 11.43 -19.80 5.24
CA ILE A 92 11.09 -21.13 4.75
C ILE A 92 10.61 -21.15 3.31
N GLY A 93 10.42 -19.99 2.69
CA GLY A 93 10.03 -19.89 1.28
C GLY A 93 10.25 -18.49 0.73
N ARG A 94 10.55 -18.41 -0.56
CA ARG A 94 10.68 -17.17 -1.32
C ARG A 94 10.16 -17.35 -2.74
N HIS A 95 9.48 -16.37 -3.24
CA HIS A 95 9.08 -16.29 -4.63
C HIS A 95 9.09 -14.83 -5.10
N THR A 96 9.72 -14.57 -6.24
CA THR A 96 9.74 -13.25 -6.87
C THR A 96 8.74 -13.23 -8.02
N GLN A 97 7.87 -12.24 -8.05
CA GLN A 97 6.84 -12.10 -9.05
C GLN A 97 6.78 -10.66 -9.59
N LYS A 98 6.58 -10.55 -10.89
CA LYS A 98 6.23 -9.30 -11.55
C LYS A 98 4.75 -9.01 -11.31
N VAL A 99 4.43 -7.79 -10.87
CA VAL A 99 3.05 -7.36 -10.71
C VAL A 99 2.55 -6.81 -12.02
N PHE A 100 1.49 -7.41 -12.54
CA PHE A 100 0.85 -7.02 -13.80
C PHE A 100 -0.30 -6.05 -13.53
N LYS A 101 -0.51 -5.08 -14.42
CA LYS A 101 -1.60 -4.11 -14.31
C LYS A 101 -2.96 -4.68 -14.69
N GLU A 102 -2.97 -5.58 -15.67
CA GLU A 102 -4.20 -6.10 -16.30
C GLU A 102 -4.59 -7.50 -15.83
N TYR A 103 -3.69 -8.16 -15.08
CA TYR A 103 -3.86 -9.54 -14.65
C TYR A 103 -3.53 -9.73 -13.18
N GLU A 104 -4.13 -10.75 -12.60
CA GLU A 104 -3.80 -11.20 -11.26
C GLU A 104 -2.35 -11.67 -11.19
N SER A 105 -1.64 -11.23 -10.16
CA SER A 105 -0.27 -11.68 -9.89
C SER A 105 -0.27 -12.60 -8.67
N TRP A 106 0.37 -13.77 -8.80
CA TRP A 106 0.41 -14.76 -7.73
C TRP A 106 1.83 -14.96 -7.24
N VAL A 107 2.03 -14.76 -5.94
CA VAL A 107 3.29 -15.01 -5.24
C VAL A 107 3.16 -16.31 -4.46
N VAL A 108 3.93 -17.31 -4.84
CA VAL A 108 3.78 -18.70 -4.38
C VAL A 108 5.09 -19.19 -3.73
N PRO A 109 5.41 -18.78 -2.49
CA PRO A 109 6.62 -19.23 -1.80
C PRO A 109 6.50 -20.65 -1.23
N SER A 110 5.31 -21.23 -1.20
CA SER A 110 5.05 -22.62 -0.84
C SER A 110 3.85 -23.15 -1.61
N LYS A 111 3.71 -24.48 -1.67
CA LYS A 111 2.57 -25.14 -2.33
C LYS A 111 1.23 -24.93 -1.63
N ASP A 112 1.27 -24.68 -0.30
CA ASP A 112 0.07 -24.63 0.53
C ASP A 112 -0.37 -23.21 0.88
N LEU A 113 0.50 -22.21 0.65
CA LEU A 113 0.23 -20.81 1.01
C LEU A 113 0.71 -19.88 -0.11
N CYS A 114 -0.20 -19.12 -0.68
CA CYS A 114 0.09 -18.17 -1.74
C CYS A 114 -0.61 -16.83 -1.52
N LEU A 115 -0.09 -15.79 -2.16
CA LEU A 115 -0.63 -14.45 -2.13
C LEU A 115 -1.03 -14.02 -3.53
N LYS A 116 -2.30 -13.66 -3.67
CA LYS A 116 -2.82 -12.97 -4.85
C LYS A 116 -2.63 -11.47 -4.67
N ILE A 117 -2.15 -10.82 -5.71
CA ILE A 117 -1.95 -9.37 -5.79
C ILE A 117 -2.76 -8.83 -6.97
N ASP A 118 -3.78 -8.03 -6.70
CA ASP A 118 -4.53 -7.31 -7.72
C ASP A 118 -4.09 -5.84 -7.70
N PHE A 119 -3.49 -5.37 -8.80
CA PHE A 119 -3.04 -3.99 -8.93
C PHE A 119 -4.24 -3.05 -9.07
N GLN A 120 -4.28 -2.00 -8.23
CA GLN A 120 -5.34 -1.00 -8.20
C GLN A 120 -4.88 0.36 -8.76
N GLY A 121 -3.58 0.58 -8.85
CA GLY A 121 -3.01 1.82 -9.37
C GLY A 121 -1.62 2.12 -8.78
N PRO A 122 -0.91 3.10 -9.36
CA PRO A 122 0.33 3.59 -8.80
C PRO A 122 0.06 4.35 -7.49
N ALA A 123 1.02 4.28 -6.56
CA ALA A 123 1.06 5.09 -5.35
C ALA A 123 2.25 6.05 -5.39
N GLU A 124 2.25 7.04 -4.49
CA GLU A 124 3.35 7.98 -4.34
C GLU A 124 4.68 7.27 -4.05
N GLY A 125 5.79 7.89 -4.45
CA GLY A 125 7.12 7.33 -4.23
C GLY A 125 7.43 6.04 -4.98
N GLY A 126 6.69 5.73 -6.06
CA GLY A 126 6.87 4.51 -6.85
C GLY A 126 6.24 3.26 -6.23
N GLY A 127 5.36 3.45 -5.25
CA GLY A 127 4.60 2.36 -4.65
C GLY A 127 3.43 1.86 -5.53
N LEU A 128 2.78 0.80 -5.08
CA LEU A 128 1.66 0.15 -5.73
C LEU A 128 0.46 0.11 -4.79
N HIS A 129 -0.67 0.67 -5.18
CA HIS A 129 -1.96 0.37 -4.55
C HIS A 129 -2.39 -1.01 -4.99
N VAL A 130 -2.66 -1.90 -4.04
CA VAL A 130 -2.98 -3.30 -4.33
C VAL A 130 -4.08 -3.83 -3.42
N HIS A 131 -4.89 -4.74 -3.96
CA HIS A 131 -5.72 -5.63 -3.17
C HIS A 131 -4.99 -6.95 -2.98
N LEU A 132 -4.74 -7.32 -1.73
CA LEU A 132 -4.03 -8.55 -1.35
C LEU A 132 -5.01 -9.60 -0.84
N GLN A 133 -4.82 -10.84 -1.27
CA GLN A 133 -5.54 -11.99 -0.75
C GLN A 133 -4.57 -13.10 -0.39
N LEU A 134 -4.45 -13.43 0.88
CA LEU A 134 -3.67 -14.56 1.34
C LEU A 134 -4.53 -15.83 1.30
N TRP A 135 -4.08 -16.81 0.55
CA TRP A 135 -4.77 -18.07 0.35
C TRP A 135 -4.03 -19.23 1.00
N GLN A 136 -4.80 -20.15 1.56
CA GLN A 136 -4.31 -21.49 1.94
C GLN A 136 -5.19 -22.51 1.22
N ASP A 137 -4.59 -23.31 0.36
CA ASP A 137 -5.30 -24.20 -0.56
C ASP A 137 -6.37 -23.42 -1.37
N LYS A 138 -7.65 -23.72 -1.13
CA LYS A 138 -8.80 -23.05 -1.79
C LYS A 138 -9.49 -22.02 -0.90
N LYS A 139 -8.92 -21.68 0.26
CA LYS A 139 -9.53 -20.79 1.25
C LYS A 139 -8.77 -19.49 1.37
N VAL A 140 -9.50 -18.38 1.30
CA VAL A 140 -8.94 -17.04 1.61
C VAL A 140 -8.85 -16.88 3.12
N LEU A 141 -7.66 -16.58 3.61
CA LEU A 141 -7.40 -16.33 5.04
C LEU A 141 -7.47 -14.85 5.38
N VAL A 142 -6.95 -14.00 4.49
CA VAL A 142 -6.86 -12.54 4.69
C VAL A 142 -7.16 -11.84 3.37
N LYS A 143 -7.90 -10.72 3.47
CA LYS A 143 -8.06 -9.74 2.39
C LYS A 143 -7.67 -8.38 2.93
N SER A 144 -6.94 -7.58 2.16
CA SER A 144 -6.49 -6.25 2.58
C SER A 144 -6.18 -5.37 1.39
N ASP A 145 -6.65 -4.13 1.44
CA ASP A 145 -6.21 -3.07 0.55
C ASP A 145 -5.03 -2.36 1.20
N THR A 146 -3.94 -2.18 0.47
CA THR A 146 -2.71 -1.59 1.02
C THR A 146 -1.84 -0.98 -0.08
N VAL A 147 -0.77 -0.32 0.35
CA VAL A 147 0.30 0.15 -0.53
C VAL A 147 1.56 -0.67 -0.28
N ILE A 148 2.12 -1.24 -1.36
CA ILE A 148 3.45 -1.82 -1.34
C ILE A 148 4.40 -0.76 -1.84
N SER A 149 5.32 -0.29 -0.99
CA SER A 149 6.30 0.75 -1.33
C SER A 149 7.71 0.21 -1.32
N PRO A 150 8.63 0.76 -2.16
CA PRO A 150 10.04 0.38 -2.11
C PRO A 150 10.63 0.52 -0.70
N GLY A 151 11.31 -0.52 -0.21
CA GLY A 151 11.92 -0.54 1.12
C GLY A 151 10.96 -0.63 2.31
N GLN A 152 9.65 -0.68 2.07
CA GLN A 152 8.61 -0.80 3.10
C GLN A 152 7.90 -2.16 2.98
N PRO A 153 8.31 -3.21 3.72
CA PRO A 153 7.64 -4.49 3.67
C PRO A 153 6.24 -4.45 4.30
N VAL A 154 5.32 -5.16 3.68
CA VAL A 154 3.98 -5.45 4.20
C VAL A 154 4.01 -6.81 4.88
N PHE A 155 3.47 -6.91 6.09
CA PHE A 155 3.44 -8.13 6.88
C PHE A 155 2.02 -8.68 6.99
N LEU A 156 1.83 -9.93 6.64
CA LEU A 156 0.55 -10.64 6.72
C LEU A 156 0.69 -11.82 7.67
N GLY A 157 -0.15 -11.84 8.72
CA GLY A 157 -0.20 -12.97 9.64
C GLY A 157 -0.91 -14.16 9.00
N GLY A 158 -0.21 -15.27 8.83
CA GLY A 158 -0.73 -16.52 8.32
C GLY A 158 -1.30 -17.44 9.42
N PRO A 159 -1.57 -18.70 9.09
CA PRO A 159 -2.14 -19.68 10.02
C PRO A 159 -1.14 -20.14 11.09
N LYS A 160 -1.67 -20.74 12.14
CA LYS A 160 -0.84 -21.49 13.11
C LYS A 160 -0.22 -22.71 12.41
N TRP A 161 1.03 -22.99 12.70
CA TRP A 161 1.76 -24.11 12.11
C TRP A 161 2.85 -24.61 13.07
N ARG A 162 2.94 -25.91 13.31
CA ARG A 162 3.96 -26.59 14.15
C ARG A 162 4.26 -25.88 15.49
N GLY A 163 3.24 -25.44 16.21
CA GLY A 163 3.41 -24.73 17.50
C GLY A 163 3.78 -23.25 17.38
N GLY A 164 4.01 -22.74 16.17
CA GLY A 164 4.25 -21.34 15.86
C GLY A 164 3.21 -20.76 14.91
N ARG A 165 3.66 -19.83 14.05
CA ARG A 165 2.81 -19.15 13.06
C ARG A 165 3.58 -18.93 11.76
N LEU A 166 2.90 -19.09 10.66
CA LEU A 166 3.40 -18.63 9.38
C LEU A 166 3.18 -17.11 9.25
N VAL A 167 4.15 -16.41 8.68
CA VAL A 167 4.09 -14.98 8.40
C VAL A 167 4.54 -14.76 6.97
N PHE A 168 3.70 -14.09 6.21
CA PHE A 168 4.01 -13.71 4.84
C PHE A 168 4.52 -12.27 4.83
N VAL A 169 5.63 -12.03 4.13
CA VAL A 169 6.23 -10.70 3.95
C VAL A 169 6.26 -10.38 2.47
N VAL A 170 5.73 -9.23 2.11
CA VAL A 170 5.71 -8.74 0.73
C VAL A 170 6.59 -7.50 0.64
N MET A 171 7.52 -7.49 -0.29
CA MET A 171 8.45 -6.38 -0.50
C MET A 171 8.51 -6.03 -1.98
N GLN A 172 8.39 -4.76 -2.30
CA GLN A 172 8.72 -4.27 -3.63
C GLN A 172 10.24 -4.18 -3.76
N GLN A 173 10.80 -4.75 -4.82
CA GLN A 173 12.21 -4.57 -5.15
C GLN A 173 12.44 -3.13 -5.61
N ALA A 174 13.59 -2.58 -5.22
CA ALA A 174 14.01 -1.30 -5.78
C ALA A 174 14.18 -1.43 -7.30
N PRO A 175 13.80 -0.43 -8.09
CA PRO A 175 14.08 -0.45 -9.52
C PRO A 175 15.59 -0.63 -9.73
N ALA A 176 15.95 -1.51 -10.67
CA ALA A 176 17.35 -1.65 -11.07
C ALA A 176 17.86 -0.30 -11.56
N LYS A 177 18.99 0.15 -11.00
CA LYS A 177 19.64 1.38 -11.43
C LYS A 177 20.29 1.19 -12.79
#